data_94bd124d2810be9c385dc6a44d1e1dd5
#
_entry.id   94bd124d2810be9c385dc6a44d1e1dd5
#
_cell.length_a   1.000
_cell.length_b   1.000
_cell.length_c   1.000
_cell.angle_alpha   90.00
_cell.angle_beta   90.00
_cell.angle_gamma   90.00
#
_symmetry.space_group_name_H-M   'P 1'
#
loop_
_entity.id
_entity.type
_entity.pdbx_description
1 polymer ?
#
loop_
_entity_poly.entity_id
_entity_poly.type
_entity_poly.pdbx_seq_one_letter_code
_entity_poly.pdbx_strand_id
1 'polypeptide(L)'
;MIENRRGLTIFSHTMLILGIIVILFPLYVAFTAATLDNKAVFETPMTLIPGSHLLENIKAIWVNGVGANSAPFWLMMLNSFIMAFAITVGKITVSMLSAFAIVWFRFPLRNLFFWMIFITLMLPVEVRIFPTVEVIANLKMLDSYAGLTLPLMASATATFLFRQFFMTLPDELIEAARIDGASPMRFFRDIVLPLSKTNLAALFVITFIYGWNQYLWPLLIVTDVNLGTAVAGIKGMIATGEGTTQWNQVMAAMLLTLIPPVVIVLAMQRAFVRGLVDSEK
;
A
#
# COMPACT_ATOMS: atom_id res chain seq x y z
N MET A 1 9.96 28.98 27.94
CA MET A 1 8.70 29.33 28.66
C MET A 1 7.54 28.76 27.89
N ILE A 2 6.95 27.67 28.35
CA ILE A 2 5.71 27.12 27.75
C ILE A 2 4.56 27.95 28.33
N GLU A 3 4.16 29.00 27.61
CA GLU A 3 3.02 29.81 27.98
C GLU A 3 1.73 29.00 27.79
N ASN A 4 1.17 28.55 28.89
CA ASN A 4 -0.03 27.72 28.91
C ASN A 4 -1.26 28.60 28.58
N ARG A 5 -1.42 28.96 27.29
CA ARG A 5 -2.56 29.75 26.82
C ARG A 5 -3.76 28.82 26.59
N ARG A 6 -4.54 28.61 27.68
CA ARG A 6 -5.75 27.74 27.63
C ARG A 6 -6.66 28.02 26.42
N GLY A 7 -6.84 29.28 26.05
CA GLY A 7 -7.65 29.66 24.89
C GLY A 7 -7.07 29.11 23.55
N LEU A 8 -5.76 29.17 23.38
CA LEU A 8 -5.09 28.66 22.17
C LEU A 8 -5.15 27.12 22.11
N THR A 9 -5.04 26.46 23.26
CA THR A 9 -5.19 25.00 23.37
C THR A 9 -6.62 24.57 23.01
N ILE A 10 -7.65 25.24 23.54
CA ILE A 10 -9.05 24.96 23.21
C ILE A 10 -9.29 25.19 21.72
N PHE A 11 -8.84 26.30 21.16
CA PHE A 11 -8.96 26.60 19.73
C PHE A 11 -8.31 25.51 18.86
N SER A 12 -7.07 25.11 19.18
CA SER A 12 -6.36 24.06 18.43
C SER A 12 -7.10 22.73 18.47
N HIS A 13 -7.59 22.30 19.65
CA HIS A 13 -8.36 21.06 19.76
C HIS A 13 -9.70 21.14 19.02
N THR A 14 -10.39 22.27 19.07
CA THR A 14 -11.63 22.47 18.32
C THR A 14 -11.39 22.36 16.81
N MET A 15 -10.33 23.01 16.30
CA MET A 15 -9.96 22.90 14.88
C MET A 15 -9.60 21.48 14.48
N LEU A 16 -8.86 20.74 15.32
CA LEU A 16 -8.53 19.33 15.07
C LEU A 16 -9.78 18.45 15.03
N ILE A 17 -10.70 18.64 16.00
CA ILE A 17 -11.96 17.88 16.05
C ILE A 17 -12.82 18.16 14.82
N LEU A 18 -12.98 19.43 14.43
CA LEU A 18 -13.71 19.80 13.22
C LEU A 18 -13.07 19.19 11.98
N GLY A 19 -11.75 19.24 11.87
CA GLY A 19 -11.02 18.59 10.77
C GLY A 19 -11.27 17.08 10.71
N ILE A 20 -11.26 16.40 11.86
CA ILE A 20 -11.55 14.96 11.94
C ILE A 20 -13.00 14.68 11.50
N ILE A 21 -13.97 15.47 11.96
CA ILE A 21 -15.38 15.31 11.56
C ILE A 21 -15.55 15.45 10.05
N VAL A 22 -14.93 16.47 9.44
CA VAL A 22 -15.00 16.69 7.98
C VAL A 22 -14.38 15.52 7.21
N ILE A 23 -13.23 15.00 7.66
CA ILE A 23 -12.54 13.87 7.00
C ILE A 23 -13.33 12.57 7.18
N LEU A 24 -13.94 12.34 8.35
CA LEU A 24 -14.68 11.11 8.63
C LEU A 24 -16.11 11.14 8.06
N PHE A 25 -16.65 12.30 7.70
CA PHE A 25 -18.01 12.42 7.20
C PHE A 25 -18.28 11.56 5.94
N PRO A 26 -17.43 11.55 4.89
CA PRO A 26 -17.63 10.66 3.75
C PRO A 26 -17.61 9.17 4.13
N LEU A 27 -16.76 8.78 5.10
CA LEU A 27 -16.71 7.41 5.61
C LEU A 27 -18.00 7.05 6.38
N TYR A 28 -18.53 7.99 7.13
CA TYR A 28 -19.81 7.83 7.82
C TYR A 28 -20.95 7.65 6.83
N VAL A 29 -20.99 8.46 5.76
CA VAL A 29 -21.99 8.32 4.68
C VAL A 29 -21.88 6.95 4.01
N ALA A 30 -20.67 6.51 3.67
CA ALA A 30 -20.42 5.17 3.11
C ALA A 30 -20.86 4.05 4.06
N PHE A 31 -20.57 4.21 5.37
CA PHE A 31 -21.03 3.27 6.40
C PHE A 31 -22.56 3.22 6.46
N THR A 32 -23.22 4.37 6.53
CA THR A 32 -24.69 4.44 6.55
C THR A 32 -25.27 3.76 5.31
N ALA A 33 -24.77 4.09 4.11
CA ALA A 33 -25.23 3.48 2.87
C ALA A 33 -25.03 1.93 2.88
N ALA A 34 -23.93 1.44 3.43
CA ALA A 34 -23.66 0.00 3.58
C ALA A 34 -24.63 -0.70 4.54
N THR A 35 -25.29 0.05 5.44
CA THR A 35 -26.29 -0.50 6.39
C THR A 35 -27.71 -0.47 5.87
N LEU A 36 -27.97 0.18 4.74
CA LEU A 36 -29.30 0.32 4.13
C LEU A 36 -29.56 -0.77 3.08
N ASP A 37 -30.83 -0.90 2.70
CA ASP A 37 -31.20 -1.59 1.46
C ASP A 37 -30.94 -0.70 0.24
N ASN A 38 -30.89 -1.27 -0.96
CA ASN A 38 -30.52 -0.50 -2.15
C ASN A 38 -31.54 0.60 -2.52
N LYS A 39 -32.82 0.43 -2.17
CA LYS A 39 -33.86 1.44 -2.44
C LYS A 39 -33.63 2.68 -1.59
N ALA A 40 -33.37 2.50 -0.28
CA ALA A 40 -33.15 3.60 0.64
C ALA A 40 -31.87 4.40 0.30
N VAL A 41 -30.87 3.77 -0.32
CA VAL A 41 -29.67 4.49 -0.79
C VAL A 41 -29.98 5.47 -1.92
N PHE A 42 -31.00 5.19 -2.74
CA PHE A 42 -31.46 6.08 -3.84
C PHE A 42 -32.45 7.15 -3.41
N GLU A 43 -32.94 7.13 -2.18
CA GLU A 43 -33.83 8.17 -1.68
C GLU A 43 -33.13 9.53 -1.62
N THR A 44 -33.86 10.60 -1.96
CA THR A 44 -33.27 11.95 -1.97
C THR A 44 -34.08 12.88 -1.04
N PRO A 45 -33.47 13.37 0.08
CA PRO A 45 -32.09 13.09 0.54
C PRO A 45 -31.96 11.68 1.14
N MET A 46 -30.79 11.05 0.95
CA MET A 46 -30.48 9.78 1.61
C MET A 46 -30.47 9.97 3.13
N THR A 47 -31.04 9.03 3.87
CA THR A 47 -31.00 9.06 5.32
C THR A 47 -29.55 8.92 5.84
N LEU A 48 -29.22 9.69 6.87
CA LEU A 48 -27.94 9.55 7.60
C LEU A 48 -28.07 8.67 8.83
N ILE A 49 -29.22 8.03 9.04
CA ILE A 49 -29.43 7.08 10.14
C ILE A 49 -29.07 5.67 9.66
N PRO A 50 -28.14 4.98 10.32
CA PRO A 50 -27.77 3.62 9.93
C PRO A 50 -28.96 2.65 10.01
N GLY A 51 -29.09 1.77 9.02
CA GLY A 51 -30.06 0.69 8.98
C GLY A 51 -29.54 -0.62 9.58
N SER A 52 -30.22 -1.72 9.29
CA SER A 52 -29.95 -3.06 9.85
C SER A 52 -29.36 -4.04 8.84
N HIS A 53 -29.17 -3.67 7.57
CA HIS A 53 -28.80 -4.60 6.48
C HIS A 53 -27.29 -4.81 6.30
N LEU A 54 -26.41 -4.24 7.17
CA LEU A 54 -24.95 -4.33 7.01
C LEU A 54 -24.45 -5.77 6.86
N LEU A 55 -24.88 -6.68 7.76
CA LEU A 55 -24.42 -8.07 7.72
C LEU A 55 -24.94 -8.83 6.50
N GLU A 56 -26.15 -8.51 6.06
CA GLU A 56 -26.75 -9.08 4.86
C GLU A 56 -25.99 -8.64 3.60
N ASN A 57 -25.71 -7.33 3.47
CA ASN A 57 -24.93 -6.78 2.38
C ASN A 57 -23.51 -7.36 2.35
N ILE A 58 -22.84 -7.49 3.51
CA ILE A 58 -21.53 -8.12 3.60
C ILE A 58 -21.60 -9.60 3.18
N LYS A 59 -22.54 -10.37 3.68
CA LYS A 59 -22.68 -11.79 3.31
C LYS A 59 -22.93 -11.98 1.82
N ALA A 60 -23.77 -11.11 1.22
CA ALA A 60 -24.09 -11.18 -0.19
C ALA A 60 -22.82 -11.08 -1.06
N ILE A 61 -21.96 -10.08 -0.79
CA ILE A 61 -20.73 -9.89 -1.56
C ILE A 61 -19.63 -10.90 -1.20
N TRP A 62 -19.55 -11.28 0.08
CA TRP A 62 -18.47 -12.12 0.60
C TRP A 62 -18.43 -13.48 -0.07
N VAL A 63 -19.60 -14.13 -0.22
CA VAL A 63 -19.72 -15.48 -0.75
C VAL A 63 -20.03 -15.50 -2.25
N ASN A 64 -20.94 -14.65 -2.69
CA ASN A 64 -21.47 -14.72 -4.06
C ASN A 64 -20.74 -13.79 -5.03
N GLY A 65 -19.89 -12.87 -4.51
CA GLY A 65 -19.40 -11.75 -5.31
C GLY A 65 -20.51 -10.77 -5.68
N VAL A 66 -20.28 -9.92 -6.64
CA VAL A 66 -21.28 -8.97 -7.15
C VAL A 66 -21.47 -9.16 -8.64
N GLY A 67 -22.66 -9.66 -9.01
CA GLY A 67 -23.00 -9.97 -10.40
C GLY A 67 -22.71 -11.43 -10.79
N ALA A 68 -23.29 -11.86 -11.91
CA ALA A 68 -23.34 -13.27 -12.35
C ALA A 68 -21.99 -13.92 -12.63
N ASN A 69 -20.93 -13.12 -12.84
CA ASN A 69 -19.59 -13.60 -13.23
C ASN A 69 -18.48 -12.95 -12.36
N SER A 70 -18.76 -12.63 -11.12
CA SER A 70 -17.72 -12.08 -10.22
C SER A 70 -17.20 -13.13 -9.24
N ALA A 71 -15.90 -13.07 -8.93
CA ALA A 71 -15.34 -13.88 -7.85
C ALA A 71 -15.91 -13.45 -6.49
N PRO A 72 -15.98 -14.36 -5.51
CA PRO A 72 -16.29 -14.01 -4.12
C PRO A 72 -15.36 -12.90 -3.61
N PHE A 73 -15.91 -11.93 -2.86
CA PHE A 73 -15.12 -10.78 -2.43
C PHE A 73 -13.98 -11.15 -1.48
N TRP A 74 -14.14 -12.22 -0.69
CA TRP A 74 -13.05 -12.74 0.14
C TRP A 74 -11.83 -13.18 -0.69
N LEU A 75 -12.04 -13.73 -1.89
CA LEU A 75 -10.96 -14.14 -2.78
C LEU A 75 -10.24 -12.91 -3.36
N MET A 76 -11.00 -11.87 -3.74
CA MET A 76 -10.43 -10.59 -4.18
C MET A 76 -9.58 -9.93 -3.09
N MET A 77 -10.05 -9.98 -1.82
CA MET A 77 -9.30 -9.49 -0.66
C MET A 77 -8.01 -10.29 -0.44
N LEU A 78 -8.08 -11.61 -0.58
CA LEU A 78 -6.90 -12.49 -0.47
C LEU A 78 -5.89 -12.20 -1.58
N ASN A 79 -6.35 -12.06 -2.83
CA ASN A 79 -5.49 -11.72 -3.97
C ASN A 79 -4.81 -10.35 -3.76
N SER A 80 -5.56 -9.34 -3.29
CA SER A 80 -4.99 -8.03 -2.94
C SER A 80 -3.95 -8.14 -1.85
N PHE A 81 -4.19 -8.96 -0.83
CA PHE A 81 -3.23 -9.17 0.26
C PHE A 81 -1.95 -9.84 -0.24
N ILE A 82 -2.08 -10.92 -1.01
CA ILE A 82 -0.94 -11.62 -1.63
C ILE A 82 -0.14 -10.66 -2.50
N MET A 83 -0.83 -9.91 -3.37
CA MET A 83 -0.21 -8.93 -4.25
C MET A 83 0.53 -7.84 -3.47
N ALA A 84 -0.14 -7.18 -2.52
CA ALA A 84 0.44 -6.10 -1.73
C ALA A 84 1.63 -6.58 -0.90
N PHE A 85 1.52 -7.75 -0.26
CA PHE A 85 2.59 -8.34 0.53
C PHE A 85 3.79 -8.73 -0.33
N ALA A 86 3.57 -9.41 -1.46
CA ALA A 86 4.65 -9.80 -2.37
C ALA A 86 5.38 -8.59 -2.96
N ILE A 87 4.64 -7.55 -3.39
CA ILE A 87 5.22 -6.29 -3.87
C ILE A 87 6.06 -5.65 -2.76
N THR A 88 5.55 -5.59 -1.54
CA THR A 88 6.24 -4.98 -0.39
C THR A 88 7.53 -5.68 -0.07
N VAL A 89 7.48 -7.01 0.10
CA VAL A 89 8.68 -7.82 0.41
C VAL A 89 9.69 -7.70 -0.73
N GLY A 90 9.23 -7.81 -1.99
CA GLY A 90 10.09 -7.67 -3.17
C GLY A 90 10.74 -6.28 -3.25
N LYS A 91 9.96 -5.19 -3.08
CA LYS A 91 10.49 -3.82 -3.06
C LYS A 91 11.56 -3.63 -1.99
N ILE A 92 11.27 -4.03 -0.77
CA ILE A 92 12.19 -3.88 0.35
C ILE A 92 13.46 -4.68 0.11
N THR A 93 13.34 -5.94 -0.29
CA THR A 93 14.48 -6.82 -0.51
C THR A 93 15.39 -6.31 -1.63
N VAL A 94 14.82 -6.04 -2.81
CA VAL A 94 15.59 -5.56 -3.97
C VAL A 94 16.23 -4.21 -3.67
N SER A 95 15.48 -3.28 -3.08
CA SER A 95 15.97 -1.94 -2.77
C SER A 95 17.06 -1.94 -1.70
N MET A 96 16.91 -2.76 -0.66
CA MET A 96 17.87 -2.85 0.43
C MET A 96 19.18 -3.48 -0.05
N LEU A 97 19.12 -4.56 -0.83
CA LEU A 97 20.31 -5.19 -1.42
C LEU A 97 21.01 -4.27 -2.43
N SER A 98 20.24 -3.55 -3.25
CA SER A 98 20.78 -2.57 -4.21
C SER A 98 21.48 -1.42 -3.48
N ALA A 99 20.86 -0.86 -2.46
CA ALA A 99 21.46 0.19 -1.63
C ALA A 99 22.71 -0.29 -0.91
N PHE A 100 22.67 -1.51 -0.38
CA PHE A 100 23.82 -2.15 0.28
C PHE A 100 25.00 -2.28 -0.68
N ALA A 101 24.76 -2.76 -1.89
CA ALA A 101 25.79 -2.87 -2.91
C ALA A 101 26.37 -1.50 -3.30
N ILE A 102 25.52 -0.50 -3.51
CA ILE A 102 25.92 0.85 -3.93
C ILE A 102 26.75 1.56 -2.84
N VAL A 103 26.45 1.36 -1.57
CA VAL A 103 27.16 2.04 -0.46
C VAL A 103 28.49 1.37 -0.16
N TRP A 104 28.53 0.06 -0.01
CA TRP A 104 29.71 -0.61 0.56
C TRP A 104 30.59 -1.38 -0.43
N PHE A 105 30.06 -1.72 -1.63
CA PHE A 105 30.91 -2.37 -2.62
C PHE A 105 31.58 -1.34 -3.54
N ARG A 106 32.86 -1.58 -3.84
CA ARG A 106 33.64 -0.79 -4.80
C ARG A 106 33.63 -1.50 -6.16
N PHE A 107 32.60 -1.23 -6.96
CA PHE A 107 32.53 -1.72 -8.33
C PHE A 107 32.54 -0.56 -9.34
N PRO A 108 33.00 -0.81 -10.59
CA PRO A 108 33.02 0.24 -11.62
C PRO A 108 31.62 0.75 -11.89
N LEU A 109 31.50 2.07 -12.18
CA LEU A 109 30.25 2.73 -12.57
C LEU A 109 29.15 2.70 -11.50
N ARG A 110 29.43 2.40 -10.22
CA ARG A 110 28.41 2.34 -9.14
C ARG A 110 27.53 3.60 -9.06
N ASN A 111 28.14 4.78 -9.27
CA ASN A 111 27.39 6.04 -9.26
C ASN A 111 26.48 6.18 -10.48
N LEU A 112 26.91 5.70 -11.64
CA LEU A 112 26.08 5.64 -12.83
C LEU A 112 24.86 4.75 -12.62
N PHE A 113 25.03 3.55 -12.07
CA PHE A 113 23.92 2.65 -11.74
C PHE A 113 22.95 3.30 -10.73
N PHE A 114 23.47 3.98 -9.72
CA PHE A 114 22.62 4.73 -8.79
C PHE A 114 21.80 5.81 -9.52
N TRP A 115 22.44 6.63 -10.37
CA TRP A 115 21.73 7.64 -11.11
C TRP A 115 20.74 7.07 -12.11
N MET A 116 21.05 5.95 -12.75
CA MET A 116 20.09 5.24 -13.61
C MET A 116 18.83 4.83 -12.84
N ILE A 117 18.99 4.24 -11.65
CA ILE A 117 17.86 3.91 -10.77
C ILE A 117 17.10 5.19 -10.38
N PHE A 118 17.84 6.24 -9.99
CA PHE A 118 17.23 7.49 -9.52
C PHE A 118 16.41 8.20 -10.59
N ILE A 119 16.91 8.23 -11.84
CA ILE A 119 16.20 8.84 -12.97
C ILE A 119 14.84 8.15 -13.21
N THR A 120 14.69 6.87 -12.89
CA THR A 120 13.40 6.17 -13.03
C THR A 120 12.31 6.73 -12.11
N LEU A 121 12.66 7.48 -11.04
CA LEU A 121 11.70 8.21 -10.22
C LEU A 121 10.98 9.33 -10.98
N MET A 122 11.67 9.92 -11.97
CA MET A 122 11.15 11.04 -12.76
C MET A 122 10.11 10.59 -13.79
N LEU A 123 10.06 9.30 -14.11
CA LEU A 123 9.08 8.74 -15.05
C LEU A 123 7.80 8.33 -14.33
N PRO A 124 6.67 9.01 -14.60
CA PRO A 124 5.38 8.57 -14.08
C PRO A 124 5.08 7.12 -14.46
N VAL A 125 4.45 6.38 -13.55
CA VAL A 125 4.11 4.97 -13.78
C VAL A 125 3.20 4.83 -15.00
N GLU A 126 2.33 5.78 -15.22
CA GLU A 126 1.35 5.84 -16.29
C GLU A 126 2.01 5.85 -17.68
N VAL A 127 3.16 6.50 -17.82
CA VAL A 127 3.90 6.57 -19.10
C VAL A 127 4.45 5.22 -19.51
N ARG A 128 4.86 4.39 -18.55
CA ARG A 128 5.50 3.08 -18.80
C ARG A 128 4.53 1.89 -18.67
N ILE A 129 3.26 2.13 -18.34
CA ILE A 129 2.34 1.04 -18.03
C ILE A 129 2.10 0.15 -19.24
N PHE A 130 1.80 0.72 -20.41
CA PHE A 130 1.54 -0.05 -21.63
C PHE A 130 2.76 -0.85 -22.12
N PRO A 131 3.98 -0.27 -22.20
CA PRO A 131 5.17 -1.06 -22.51
C PRO A 131 5.41 -2.20 -21.50
N THR A 132 5.09 -1.98 -20.24
CA THR A 132 5.23 -3.04 -19.21
C THR A 132 4.20 -4.14 -19.41
N VAL A 133 2.95 -3.81 -19.76
CA VAL A 133 1.91 -4.81 -20.11
C VAL A 133 2.36 -5.65 -21.30
N GLU A 134 2.92 -5.03 -22.35
CA GLU A 134 3.43 -5.75 -23.52
C GLU A 134 4.54 -6.74 -23.15
N VAL A 135 5.49 -6.33 -22.31
CA VAL A 135 6.55 -7.23 -21.82
C VAL A 135 5.96 -8.41 -21.04
N ILE A 136 4.99 -8.15 -20.14
CA ILE A 136 4.33 -9.20 -19.36
C ILE A 136 3.55 -10.16 -20.25
N ALA A 137 2.86 -9.65 -21.27
CA ALA A 137 2.15 -10.47 -22.26
C ALA A 137 3.12 -11.35 -23.06
N ASN A 138 4.24 -10.79 -23.54
CA ASN A 138 5.27 -11.53 -24.27
C ASN A 138 5.94 -12.62 -23.42
N LEU A 139 6.07 -12.40 -22.12
CA LEU A 139 6.57 -13.37 -21.15
C LEU A 139 5.51 -14.40 -20.74
N LYS A 140 4.27 -14.31 -21.26
CA LYS A 140 3.13 -15.18 -20.90
C LYS A 140 2.80 -15.16 -19.41
N MET A 141 2.91 -13.98 -18.81
CA MET A 141 2.67 -13.76 -17.37
C MET A 141 1.33 -13.05 -17.10
N LEU A 142 0.49 -12.83 -18.12
CA LEU A 142 -0.89 -12.39 -17.90
C LEU A 142 -1.62 -13.41 -17.03
N ASP A 143 -2.64 -12.98 -16.32
CA ASP A 143 -3.45 -13.81 -15.43
C ASP A 143 -2.61 -14.66 -14.46
N SER A 144 -1.59 -14.04 -13.85
CA SER A 144 -0.73 -14.70 -12.88
C SER A 144 -0.29 -13.76 -11.75
N TYR A 145 -0.04 -14.33 -10.56
CA TYR A 145 0.55 -13.56 -9.45
C TYR A 145 1.94 -13.01 -9.80
N ALA A 146 2.70 -13.69 -10.66
CA ALA A 146 3.99 -13.21 -11.12
C ALA A 146 3.84 -11.91 -11.93
N GLY A 147 2.89 -11.86 -12.86
CA GLY A 147 2.57 -10.66 -13.63
C GLY A 147 2.04 -9.52 -12.73
N LEU A 148 1.21 -9.86 -11.73
CA LEU A 148 0.70 -8.88 -10.76
C LEU A 148 1.80 -8.23 -9.90
N THR A 149 2.89 -8.96 -9.59
CA THR A 149 3.81 -8.54 -8.53
C THR A 149 5.20 -8.16 -9.03
N LEU A 150 5.84 -8.96 -9.89
CA LEU A 150 7.23 -8.77 -10.29
C LEU A 150 7.54 -7.39 -10.89
N PRO A 151 6.71 -6.83 -11.82
CA PRO A 151 6.99 -5.52 -12.39
C PRO A 151 6.96 -4.37 -11.38
N LEU A 152 6.26 -4.57 -10.27
CA LEU A 152 6.09 -3.57 -9.22
C LEU A 152 7.09 -3.71 -8.06
N MET A 153 7.97 -4.74 -8.07
CA MET A 153 8.95 -4.96 -6.99
C MET A 153 10.16 -4.01 -7.06
N ALA A 154 10.45 -3.42 -8.21
CA ALA A 154 11.50 -2.40 -8.31
C ALA A 154 11.01 -1.07 -7.75
N SER A 155 11.83 -0.40 -6.93
CA SER A 155 11.50 0.91 -6.35
C SER A 155 12.75 1.77 -6.19
N ALA A 156 12.86 2.79 -7.01
CA ALA A 156 13.93 3.77 -6.89
C ALA A 156 13.81 4.58 -5.59
N THR A 157 12.58 4.93 -5.15
CA THR A 157 12.35 5.63 -3.88
C THR A 157 12.85 4.83 -2.69
N ALA A 158 12.51 3.53 -2.61
CA ALA A 158 12.97 2.69 -1.51
C ALA A 158 14.49 2.49 -1.53
N THR A 159 15.08 2.31 -2.72
CA THR A 159 16.54 2.22 -2.89
C THR A 159 17.23 3.50 -2.45
N PHE A 160 16.68 4.67 -2.82
CA PHE A 160 17.20 5.96 -2.38
C PHE A 160 17.15 6.12 -0.86
N LEU A 161 16.02 5.81 -0.23
CA LEU A 161 15.84 5.92 1.23
C LEU A 161 16.79 5.01 1.99
N PHE A 162 16.92 3.73 1.57
CA PHE A 162 17.91 2.84 2.18
C PHE A 162 19.33 3.32 1.98
N ARG A 163 19.68 3.81 0.78
CA ARG A 163 21.01 4.38 0.54
C ARG A 163 21.30 5.55 1.47
N GLN A 164 20.36 6.50 1.61
CA GLN A 164 20.55 7.63 2.52
C GLN A 164 20.77 7.16 3.97
N PHE A 165 19.95 6.23 4.43
CA PHE A 165 20.10 5.66 5.76
C PHE A 165 21.44 4.94 5.93
N PHE A 166 21.86 4.12 4.97
CA PHE A 166 23.12 3.38 5.04
C PHE A 166 24.34 4.31 5.08
N MET A 167 24.26 5.46 4.43
CA MET A 167 25.30 6.49 4.49
C MET A 167 25.41 7.21 5.84
N THR A 168 24.41 7.07 6.72
CA THR A 168 24.49 7.60 8.09
C THR A 168 25.11 6.62 9.09
N LEU A 169 25.32 5.36 8.69
CA LEU A 169 25.94 4.37 9.57
C LEU A 169 27.45 4.64 9.68
N PRO A 170 28.02 4.58 10.90
CA PRO A 170 29.44 4.82 11.13
C PRO A 170 30.34 3.81 10.38
N ASP A 171 31.42 4.30 9.80
CA ASP A 171 32.39 3.45 9.07
C ASP A 171 33.08 2.44 10.00
N GLU A 172 33.19 2.75 11.30
CA GLU A 172 33.75 1.89 12.33
C GLU A 172 33.04 0.54 12.44
N LEU A 173 31.75 0.48 12.13
CA LEU A 173 30.99 -0.78 12.14
C LEU A 173 31.47 -1.74 11.05
N ILE A 174 31.82 -1.23 9.87
CA ILE A 174 32.34 -2.08 8.79
C ILE A 174 33.80 -2.46 9.04
N GLU A 175 34.58 -1.55 9.65
CA GLU A 175 35.98 -1.85 10.03
C GLU A 175 36.05 -2.93 11.11
N ALA A 176 35.21 -2.82 12.15
CA ALA A 176 35.11 -3.86 13.17
C ALA A 176 34.69 -5.21 12.58
N ALA A 177 33.66 -5.22 11.72
CA ALA A 177 33.22 -6.44 11.06
C ALA A 177 34.32 -7.09 10.20
N ARG A 178 35.17 -6.29 9.55
CA ARG A 178 36.32 -6.79 8.77
C ARG A 178 37.42 -7.38 9.67
N ILE A 179 37.70 -6.74 10.80
CA ILE A 179 38.67 -7.25 11.79
C ILE A 179 38.19 -8.60 12.33
N ASP A 180 36.88 -8.74 12.58
CA ASP A 180 36.24 -9.99 13.02
C ASP A 180 36.14 -11.06 11.91
N GLY A 181 36.60 -10.78 10.69
CA GLY A 181 36.55 -11.70 9.55
C GLY A 181 35.12 -11.95 9.02
N ALA A 182 34.20 -11.03 9.26
CA ALA A 182 32.84 -11.18 8.77
C ALA A 182 32.74 -11.02 7.24
N SER A 183 32.05 -11.96 6.58
CA SER A 183 31.72 -11.79 5.16
C SER A 183 30.72 -10.63 4.94
N PRO A 184 30.65 -10.03 3.74
CA PRO A 184 29.70 -8.97 3.47
C PRO A 184 28.25 -9.33 3.80
N MET A 185 27.82 -10.56 3.52
CA MET A 185 26.47 -11.01 3.83
C MET A 185 26.24 -11.19 5.34
N ARG A 186 27.30 -11.59 6.09
CA ARG A 186 27.22 -11.62 7.56
C ARG A 186 27.11 -10.22 8.15
N PHE A 187 27.89 -9.26 7.65
CA PHE A 187 27.74 -7.83 8.00
C PHE A 187 26.33 -7.31 7.70
N PHE A 188 25.80 -7.62 6.52
CA PHE A 188 24.45 -7.24 6.14
C PHE A 188 23.41 -7.79 7.11
N ARG A 189 23.43 -9.11 7.37
CA ARG A 189 22.43 -9.79 8.19
C ARG A 189 22.51 -9.42 9.67
N ASP A 190 23.74 -9.35 10.20
CA ASP A 190 23.96 -9.27 11.65
C ASP A 190 24.05 -7.82 12.16
N ILE A 191 24.38 -6.85 11.28
CA ILE A 191 24.54 -5.43 11.63
C ILE A 191 23.56 -4.54 10.87
N VAL A 192 23.60 -4.53 9.53
CA VAL A 192 22.82 -3.58 8.72
C VAL A 192 21.33 -3.83 8.85
N LEU A 193 20.88 -5.07 8.73
CA LEU A 193 19.48 -5.44 8.81
C LEU A 193 18.84 -5.14 10.18
N PRO A 194 19.49 -5.47 11.33
CA PRO A 194 19.00 -5.09 12.64
C PRO A 194 18.90 -3.57 12.87
N LEU A 195 19.90 -2.80 12.43
CA LEU A 195 19.90 -1.34 12.53
C LEU A 195 18.83 -0.69 11.66
N SER A 196 18.43 -1.35 10.56
CA SER A 196 17.43 -0.86 9.61
C SER A 196 15.98 -1.11 10.04
N LYS A 197 15.71 -1.76 11.18
CA LYS A 197 14.35 -2.20 11.58
C LYS A 197 13.30 -1.10 11.52
N THR A 198 13.63 0.10 11.96
CA THR A 198 12.73 1.23 11.98
C THR A 198 12.40 1.70 10.56
N ASN A 199 13.42 1.85 9.70
CA ASN A 199 13.24 2.21 8.30
C ASN A 199 12.50 1.11 7.50
N LEU A 200 12.78 -0.16 7.80
CA LEU A 200 12.05 -1.30 7.25
C LEU A 200 10.56 -1.23 7.59
N ALA A 201 10.22 -0.95 8.85
CA ALA A 201 8.84 -0.85 9.29
C ALA A 201 8.11 0.31 8.58
N ALA A 202 8.75 1.48 8.48
CA ALA A 202 8.18 2.63 7.77
C ALA A 202 7.96 2.33 6.28
N LEU A 203 8.96 1.77 5.61
CA LEU A 203 8.86 1.39 4.20
C LEU A 203 7.84 0.27 3.98
N PHE A 204 7.72 -0.67 4.91
CA PHE A 204 6.71 -1.73 4.83
C PHE A 204 5.30 -1.15 4.77
N VAL A 205 4.96 -0.23 5.67
CA VAL A 205 3.63 0.43 5.66
C VAL A 205 3.38 1.15 4.34
N ILE A 206 4.33 1.97 3.91
CA ILE A 206 4.18 2.78 2.69
C ILE A 206 4.04 1.88 1.46
N THR A 207 4.88 0.86 1.33
CA THR A 207 4.88 -0.01 0.15
C THR A 207 3.73 -1.00 0.16
N PHE A 208 3.24 -1.42 1.34
CA PHE A 208 2.04 -2.24 1.45
C PHE A 208 0.79 -1.47 1.02
N ILE A 209 0.61 -0.23 1.51
CA ILE A 209 -0.50 0.63 1.10
C ILE A 209 -0.43 0.90 -0.40
N TYR A 210 0.77 1.14 -0.94
CA TYR A 210 0.97 1.28 -2.39
C TYR A 210 0.52 0.03 -3.16
N GLY A 211 0.96 -1.16 -2.74
CA GLY A 211 0.59 -2.42 -3.39
C GLY A 211 -0.90 -2.75 -3.25
N TRP A 212 -1.49 -2.45 -2.08
CA TRP A 212 -2.91 -2.65 -1.80
C TRP A 212 -3.81 -1.77 -2.66
N ASN A 213 -3.45 -0.52 -2.85
CA ASN A 213 -4.22 0.46 -3.61
C ASN A 213 -4.02 0.37 -5.13
N GLN A 214 -3.29 -0.64 -5.62
CA GLN A 214 -3.15 -0.84 -7.05
C GLN A 214 -4.51 -1.11 -7.70
N TYR A 215 -4.85 -0.28 -8.68
CA TYR A 215 -6.10 -0.34 -9.41
C TYR A 215 -5.86 -0.60 -10.90
N LEU A 216 -5.14 0.31 -11.55
CA LEU A 216 -4.97 0.27 -12.99
C LEU A 216 -4.14 -0.93 -13.45
N TRP A 217 -3.11 -1.31 -12.71
CA TRP A 217 -2.25 -2.43 -13.04
C TRP A 217 -3.01 -3.77 -13.07
N PRO A 218 -3.70 -4.20 -12.00
CA PRO A 218 -4.52 -5.42 -12.06
C PRO A 218 -5.58 -5.38 -13.15
N LEU A 219 -6.21 -4.22 -13.39
CA LEU A 219 -7.23 -4.06 -14.40
C LEU A 219 -6.73 -4.36 -15.83
N LEU A 220 -5.45 -4.07 -16.11
CA LEU A 220 -4.86 -4.24 -17.44
C LEU A 220 -4.33 -5.64 -17.69
N ILE A 221 -3.91 -6.38 -16.64
CA ILE A 221 -3.22 -7.66 -16.83
C ILE A 221 -4.00 -8.87 -16.34
N VAL A 222 -5.12 -8.67 -15.63
CA VAL A 222 -5.97 -9.74 -15.13
C VAL A 222 -7.28 -9.77 -15.91
N THR A 223 -7.54 -10.88 -16.57
CA THR A 223 -8.80 -11.20 -17.24
C THR A 223 -9.53 -12.35 -16.55
N ASP A 224 -8.80 -13.20 -15.80
CA ASP A 224 -9.40 -14.24 -14.96
C ASP A 224 -10.06 -13.62 -13.73
N VAL A 225 -11.36 -13.81 -13.62
CA VAL A 225 -12.18 -13.31 -12.50
C VAL A 225 -11.63 -13.77 -11.15
N ASN A 226 -11.07 -14.98 -11.07
CA ASN A 226 -10.54 -15.54 -9.82
C ASN A 226 -9.23 -14.88 -9.34
N LEU A 227 -8.55 -14.15 -10.21
CA LEU A 227 -7.36 -13.35 -9.86
C LEU A 227 -7.67 -11.87 -9.63
N GLY A 228 -8.93 -11.47 -9.71
CA GLY A 228 -9.37 -10.12 -9.43
C GLY A 228 -8.92 -9.64 -8.05
N THR A 229 -8.52 -8.36 -7.96
CA THR A 229 -8.15 -7.71 -6.70
C THR A 229 -9.30 -6.86 -6.16
N ALA A 230 -9.36 -6.62 -4.84
CA ALA A 230 -10.48 -5.93 -4.20
C ALA A 230 -10.70 -4.53 -4.75
N VAL A 231 -9.65 -3.72 -4.89
CA VAL A 231 -9.77 -2.33 -5.40
C VAL A 231 -10.21 -2.29 -6.85
N ALA A 232 -9.67 -3.16 -7.72
CA ALA A 232 -10.12 -3.27 -9.11
C ALA A 232 -11.52 -3.87 -9.20
N GLY A 233 -11.85 -4.84 -8.35
CA GLY A 233 -13.15 -5.50 -8.30
C GLY A 233 -14.30 -4.57 -7.94
N ILE A 234 -14.10 -3.61 -7.03
CA ILE A 234 -15.12 -2.61 -6.66
C ILE A 234 -15.63 -1.85 -7.91
N LYS A 235 -14.77 -1.54 -8.88
CA LYS A 235 -15.20 -0.93 -10.13
C LYS A 235 -16.14 -1.85 -10.92
N GLY A 236 -15.84 -3.16 -10.94
CA GLY A 236 -16.69 -4.14 -11.60
C GLY A 236 -18.09 -4.28 -10.97
N MET A 237 -18.26 -3.83 -9.71
CA MET A 237 -19.55 -3.80 -9.03
C MET A 237 -20.46 -2.68 -9.51
N ILE A 238 -19.91 -1.66 -10.16
CA ILE A 238 -20.67 -0.53 -10.69
C ILE A 238 -21.23 -0.97 -12.04
N ALA A 239 -22.55 -1.12 -12.10
CA ALA A 239 -23.22 -1.56 -13.32
C ALA A 239 -22.97 -0.59 -14.49
N THR A 240 -22.62 -1.17 -15.64
CA THR A 240 -22.50 -0.47 -16.91
C THR A 240 -23.67 -0.92 -17.80
N GLY A 241 -24.55 0.00 -18.17
CA GLY A 241 -25.73 -0.30 -19.00
C GLY A 241 -27.04 -0.29 -18.23
N GLU A 242 -27.98 -1.17 -18.59
CA GLU A 242 -29.36 -1.19 -18.06
C GLU A 242 -29.49 -1.72 -16.61
N GLY A 243 -28.43 -2.29 -16.05
CA GLY A 243 -28.43 -2.79 -14.68
C GLY A 243 -28.40 -1.68 -13.62
N THR A 244 -29.05 -1.89 -12.49
CA THR A 244 -28.98 -0.98 -11.34
C THR A 244 -27.82 -1.37 -10.44
N THR A 245 -26.90 -0.44 -10.19
CA THR A 245 -25.80 -0.64 -9.23
C THR A 245 -26.36 -0.86 -7.82
N GLN A 246 -25.89 -1.89 -7.15
CA GLN A 246 -26.18 -2.16 -5.74
C GLN A 246 -25.24 -1.33 -4.84
N TRP A 247 -25.54 -0.04 -4.69
CA TRP A 247 -24.66 0.89 -3.97
C TRP A 247 -24.44 0.52 -2.50
N ASN A 248 -25.44 -0.08 -1.84
CA ASN A 248 -25.29 -0.62 -0.49
C ASN A 248 -24.16 -1.68 -0.41
N GLN A 249 -24.10 -2.57 -1.39
CA GLN A 249 -23.08 -3.61 -1.48
C GLN A 249 -21.70 -3.02 -1.89
N VAL A 250 -21.68 -2.06 -2.81
CA VAL A 250 -20.46 -1.35 -3.20
C VAL A 250 -19.85 -0.65 -1.98
N MET A 251 -20.67 0.04 -1.18
CA MET A 251 -20.19 0.72 0.04
C MET A 251 -19.72 -0.29 1.11
N ALA A 252 -20.39 -1.43 1.25
CA ALA A 252 -19.93 -2.51 2.12
C ALA A 252 -18.57 -3.06 1.67
N ALA A 253 -18.37 -3.27 0.36
CA ALA A 253 -17.07 -3.70 -0.20
C ALA A 253 -15.97 -2.67 0.04
N MET A 254 -16.27 -1.37 -0.14
CA MET A 254 -15.31 -0.29 0.15
C MET A 254 -14.88 -0.28 1.62
N LEU A 255 -15.82 -0.43 2.55
CA LEU A 255 -15.50 -0.52 3.99
C LEU A 255 -14.62 -1.71 4.32
N LEU A 256 -14.91 -2.89 3.77
CA LEU A 256 -14.07 -4.08 3.95
C LEU A 256 -12.66 -3.87 3.38
N THR A 257 -12.55 -3.20 2.22
CA THR A 257 -11.26 -2.91 1.58
C THR A 257 -10.41 -1.94 2.39
N LEU A 258 -10.99 -1.09 3.23
CA LEU A 258 -10.25 -0.20 4.12
C LEU A 258 -9.61 -0.92 5.32
N ILE A 259 -10.13 -2.09 5.72
CA ILE A 259 -9.69 -2.76 6.94
C ILE A 259 -8.20 -3.13 6.92
N PRO A 260 -7.63 -3.83 5.90
CA PRO A 260 -6.23 -4.23 5.95
C PRO A 260 -5.23 -3.07 6.02
N PRO A 261 -5.33 -1.99 5.22
CA PRO A 261 -4.47 -0.82 5.39
C PRO A 261 -4.56 -0.21 6.78
N VAL A 262 -5.77 -0.05 7.32
CA VAL A 262 -5.99 0.52 8.66
C VAL A 262 -5.35 -0.36 9.72
N VAL A 263 -5.54 -1.68 9.66
CA VAL A 263 -4.95 -2.64 10.61
C VAL A 263 -3.41 -2.55 10.56
N ILE A 264 -2.81 -2.49 9.38
CA ILE A 264 -1.35 -2.39 9.24
C ILE A 264 -0.83 -1.06 9.81
N VAL A 265 -1.49 0.05 9.50
CA VAL A 265 -1.11 1.36 10.06
C VAL A 265 -1.19 1.35 11.59
N LEU A 266 -2.30 0.86 12.16
CA LEU A 266 -2.47 0.80 13.62
C LEU A 266 -1.48 -0.15 14.29
N ALA A 267 -1.19 -1.30 13.68
CA ALA A 267 -0.22 -2.26 14.22
C ALA A 267 1.22 -1.72 14.19
N MET A 268 1.55 -0.95 13.16
CA MET A 268 2.92 -0.48 12.93
C MET A 268 3.14 0.99 13.29
N GLN A 269 2.11 1.72 13.75
CA GLN A 269 2.21 3.17 14.05
C GLN A 269 3.37 3.53 14.99
N ARG A 270 3.64 2.69 16.02
CA ARG A 270 4.73 2.94 16.96
C ARG A 270 6.11 2.86 16.29
N ALA A 271 6.30 1.90 15.40
CA ALA A 271 7.55 1.75 14.66
C ALA A 271 7.69 2.85 13.59
N PHE A 272 6.61 3.23 12.95
CA PHE A 272 6.55 4.29 11.96
C PHE A 272 6.87 5.66 12.56
N VAL A 273 6.26 6.01 13.70
CA VAL A 273 6.50 7.30 14.40
C VAL A 273 7.96 7.39 14.88
N ARG A 274 8.52 6.31 15.43
CA ARG A 274 9.94 6.30 15.83
C ARG A 274 10.87 6.52 14.63
N GLY A 275 10.59 5.90 13.49
CA GLY A 275 11.42 6.05 12.29
C GLY A 275 11.42 7.45 11.70
N LEU A 276 10.33 8.20 11.84
CA LEU A 276 10.26 9.59 11.42
C LEU A 276 11.02 10.52 12.38
N VAL A 277 10.90 10.28 13.68
CA VAL A 277 11.54 11.12 14.72
C VAL A 277 13.04 10.88 14.81
N ASP A 278 13.50 9.64 14.64
CA ASP A 278 14.94 9.30 14.72
C ASP A 278 15.71 9.78 13.46
N SER A 279 15.02 10.08 12.36
CA SER A 279 15.64 10.66 11.15
C SER A 279 15.88 12.18 11.24
N GLU A 280 15.32 12.86 12.26
CA GLU A 280 15.50 14.30 12.49
C GLU A 280 16.59 14.62 13.55
N LYS A 281 17.22 13.61 14.14
CA LYS A 281 18.37 13.77 15.05
C LYS A 281 19.67 13.39 14.37
#